data_f0cc6755247029b3bcc23f0c138f8388
#
_entry.id   f0cc6755247029b3bcc23f0c138f8388
#
_cell.length_a   1.000
_cell.length_b   1.000
_cell.length_c   1.000
_cell.angle_alpha   90.00
_cell.angle_beta   90.00
_cell.angle_gamma   90.00
#
_symmetry.space_group_name_H-M   'P 1'
#
loop_
_entity.id
_entity.type
_entity.pdbx_description
1 polymer ?
#
loop_
_entity_poly.entity_id
_entity_poly.type
_entity_poly.pdbx_seq_one_letter_code
_entity_poly.pdbx_strand_id
1 'polypeptide(L)'
;GIHYTYRLPSHRIMRPRENPTDVIPDASSEEDVAVKLGDKFWATLGAKLSFTRAISIEGSYDWTWKKENRYSGSRPKDYSYLSEQTDSYLETIQIGASFSTIPAFMKFEFPVPAEVSVNVFVPTRGKNAIIAPYGTAELALFF
;
A
#
# COMPACT_ATOMS: atom_id res chain seq x y z
N GLY A 1 14.09 -0.67 3.30
CA GLY A 1 13.85 0.04 2.03
C GLY A 1 13.09 1.33 2.25
N ILE A 2 13.32 2.30 1.38
CA ILE A 2 12.59 3.58 1.38
C ILE A 2 12.17 3.86 -0.05
N HIS A 3 10.90 4.25 -0.24
CA HIS A 3 10.34 4.58 -1.54
C HIS A 3 9.50 5.85 -1.44
N TYR A 4 9.67 6.76 -2.40
CA TYR A 4 8.89 7.98 -2.51
C TYR A 4 8.29 8.09 -3.91
N THR A 5 6.99 8.32 -3.99
CA THR A 5 6.26 8.53 -5.25
C THR A 5 5.74 9.95 -5.30
N TYR A 6 6.34 10.78 -6.13
CA TYR A 6 5.82 12.10 -6.48
C TYR A 6 4.74 11.94 -7.56
N ARG A 7 3.61 12.63 -7.36
CA ARG A 7 2.49 12.59 -8.30
C ARG A 7 2.32 13.94 -8.99
N LEU A 8 2.34 13.90 -10.31
CA LEU A 8 2.10 15.09 -11.13
C LEU A 8 0.62 15.50 -11.08
N PRO A 9 0.32 16.81 -11.18
CA PRO A 9 -1.04 17.30 -11.36
C PRO A 9 -1.64 16.74 -12.64
N SER A 10 -2.93 16.48 -12.62
CA SER A 10 -3.74 16.10 -13.78
C SER A 10 -5.02 16.94 -13.79
N HIS A 11 -5.67 17.03 -14.94
CA HIS A 11 -6.93 17.71 -15.10
C HIS A 11 -8.07 16.71 -15.21
N ARG A 12 -9.20 17.03 -14.59
CA ARG A 12 -10.42 16.21 -14.66
C ARG A 12 -11.66 17.10 -14.71
N ILE A 13 -12.58 16.72 -15.59
CA ILE A 13 -13.91 17.32 -15.58
C ILE A 13 -14.67 16.79 -14.37
N MET A 14 -15.07 17.67 -13.48
CA MET A 14 -15.78 17.38 -12.24
C MET A 14 -16.97 18.34 -12.07
N ARG A 15 -17.88 17.96 -11.19
CA ARG A 15 -18.99 18.81 -10.77
C ARG A 15 -18.83 19.15 -9.28
N PRO A 16 -18.01 20.13 -8.94
CA PRO A 16 -17.86 20.56 -7.55
C PRO A 16 -19.18 21.15 -7.04
N ARG A 17 -19.47 20.92 -5.77
CA ARG A 17 -20.62 21.56 -5.11
C ARG A 17 -20.45 23.07 -5.09
N GLU A 18 -21.53 23.81 -5.23
CA GLU A 18 -21.51 25.28 -5.09
C GLU A 18 -21.42 25.67 -3.62
N ASN A 19 -22.19 24.97 -2.76
CA ASN A 19 -22.12 25.12 -1.32
C ASN A 19 -21.76 23.79 -0.66
N PRO A 20 -21.05 23.79 0.48
CA PRO A 20 -20.70 22.56 1.21
C PRO A 20 -21.91 21.73 1.63
N THR A 21 -23.08 22.34 1.75
CA THR A 21 -24.36 21.72 2.16
C THR A 21 -25.12 21.08 1.01
N ASP A 22 -24.72 21.30 -0.24
CA ASP A 22 -25.40 20.73 -1.39
C ASP A 22 -25.20 19.23 -1.44
N VAL A 23 -26.30 18.49 -1.45
CA VAL A 23 -26.27 17.00 -1.50
C VAL A 23 -25.94 16.51 -2.91
N ILE A 24 -26.47 17.19 -3.92
CA ILE A 24 -26.27 16.85 -5.34
C ILE A 24 -25.70 18.07 -6.06
N PRO A 25 -24.52 17.93 -6.75
CA PRO A 25 -23.98 19.00 -7.55
C PRO A 25 -24.91 19.34 -8.74
N ASP A 26 -25.09 20.63 -9.03
CA ASP A 26 -25.83 21.03 -10.22
C ASP A 26 -25.09 20.60 -11.50
N ALA A 27 -25.84 20.23 -12.54
CA ALA A 27 -25.28 19.89 -13.84
C ALA A 27 -24.52 21.07 -14.48
N SER A 28 -24.94 22.31 -14.20
CA SER A 28 -24.26 23.54 -14.64
C SER A 28 -22.93 23.80 -13.94
N SER A 29 -22.63 23.07 -12.86
CA SER A 29 -21.39 23.24 -12.09
C SER A 29 -20.18 22.48 -12.67
N GLU A 30 -20.32 21.88 -13.84
CA GLU A 30 -19.24 21.16 -14.53
C GLU A 30 -18.07 22.10 -14.86
N GLU A 31 -16.86 21.71 -14.47
CA GLU A 31 -15.65 22.47 -14.75
C GLU A 31 -14.41 21.56 -14.81
N ASP A 32 -13.37 22.07 -15.45
CA ASP A 32 -12.05 21.43 -15.46
C ASP A 32 -11.30 21.77 -14.17
N VAL A 33 -11.11 20.75 -13.34
CA VAL A 33 -10.45 20.85 -12.04
C VAL A 33 -9.05 20.25 -12.13
N ALA A 34 -8.05 21.02 -11.76
CA ALA A 34 -6.70 20.52 -11.57
C ALA A 34 -6.64 19.68 -10.29
N VAL A 35 -6.26 18.41 -10.43
CA VAL A 35 -6.19 17.43 -9.35
C VAL A 35 -4.75 17.03 -9.15
N LYS A 36 -4.18 17.33 -8.00
CA LYS A 36 -2.90 16.78 -7.56
C LYS A 36 -3.15 15.74 -6.47
N LEU A 37 -3.03 14.46 -6.85
CA LEU A 37 -3.09 13.37 -5.88
C LEU A 37 -1.92 13.48 -4.90
N GLY A 38 -2.16 13.18 -3.63
CA GLY A 38 -1.13 13.23 -2.60
C GLY A 38 0.05 12.32 -2.89
N ASP A 39 1.25 12.83 -2.67
CA ASP A 39 2.47 12.04 -2.77
C ASP A 39 2.44 10.89 -1.78
N LYS A 40 3.11 9.78 -2.11
CA LYS A 40 3.21 8.60 -1.24
C LYS A 40 4.65 8.41 -0.77
N PHE A 41 4.78 8.09 0.50
CA PHE A 41 6.02 7.64 1.12
C PHE A 41 5.80 6.24 1.69
N TRP A 42 6.77 5.36 1.50
CA TRP A 42 6.79 4.03 2.06
C TRP A 42 8.19 3.71 2.58
N ALA A 43 8.25 3.16 3.78
CA ALA A 43 9.48 2.71 4.39
C ALA A 43 9.27 1.30 4.98
N THR A 44 10.23 0.43 4.76
CA THR A 44 10.28 -0.92 5.34
C THR A 44 11.58 -1.10 6.08
N LEU A 45 11.48 -1.56 7.31
CA LEU A 45 12.60 -2.07 8.09
C LEU A 45 12.33 -3.54 8.39
N GLY A 46 13.23 -4.43 7.97
CA GLY A 46 13.05 -5.87 8.19
C GLY A 46 14.37 -6.58 8.43
N ALA A 47 14.25 -7.75 9.02
CA ALA A 47 15.35 -8.68 9.24
C ALA A 47 14.91 -10.11 8.90
N LYS A 48 15.84 -10.91 8.38
CA LYS A 48 15.68 -12.33 8.13
C LYS A 48 16.76 -13.10 8.87
N LEU A 49 16.35 -14.11 9.61
CA LEU A 49 17.24 -15.02 10.33
C LEU A 49 17.12 -16.42 9.71
N SER A 50 18.22 -16.94 9.21
CA SER A 50 18.28 -18.31 8.69
C SER A 50 18.92 -19.22 9.73
N PHE A 51 18.16 -20.16 10.26
CA PHE A 51 18.64 -21.15 11.22
C PHE A 51 19.44 -22.23 10.52
N THR A 52 19.02 -22.58 9.33
CA THR A 52 19.70 -23.55 8.45
C THR A 52 19.62 -23.01 7.02
N ARG A 53 20.22 -23.74 6.05
CA ARG A 53 20.03 -23.42 4.63
C ARG A 53 18.60 -23.66 4.13
N ALA A 54 17.80 -24.42 4.92
CA ALA A 54 16.45 -24.79 4.56
C ALA A 54 15.38 -23.99 5.31
N ILE A 55 15.68 -23.46 6.49
CA ILE A 55 14.68 -22.83 7.38
C ILE A 55 15.09 -21.40 7.68
N SER A 56 14.17 -20.46 7.44
CA SER A 56 14.33 -19.08 7.88
C SER A 56 13.04 -18.50 8.44
N ILE A 57 13.19 -17.51 9.30
CA ILE A 57 12.13 -16.61 9.76
C ILE A 57 12.49 -15.20 9.35
N GLU A 58 11.45 -14.41 9.12
CA GLU A 58 11.60 -12.99 8.79
C GLU A 58 10.59 -12.15 9.53
N GLY A 59 10.95 -10.93 9.78
CA GLY A 59 10.06 -9.93 10.35
C GLY A 59 10.33 -8.60 9.69
N SER A 60 9.28 -7.84 9.40
CA SER A 60 9.38 -6.48 8.94
C SER A 60 8.37 -5.56 9.59
N TYR A 61 8.69 -4.30 9.57
CA TYR A 61 7.81 -3.20 9.92
C TYR A 61 7.71 -2.29 8.71
N ASP A 62 6.48 -2.15 8.22
CA ASP A 62 6.15 -1.35 7.06
C ASP A 62 5.40 -0.10 7.49
N TRP A 63 5.84 1.04 7.00
CA TRP A 63 5.20 2.32 7.21
C TRP A 63 4.88 2.96 5.87
N THR A 64 3.58 3.19 5.63
CA THR A 64 3.06 3.84 4.43
C THR A 64 2.37 5.12 4.82
N TRP A 65 2.67 6.20 4.13
CA TRP A 65 2.01 7.48 4.31
C TRP A 65 1.69 8.11 2.95
N LYS A 66 0.48 8.61 2.83
CA LYS A 66 0.00 9.34 1.66
C LYS A 66 -0.44 10.73 2.10
N LYS A 67 0.10 11.75 1.44
CA LYS A 67 -0.30 13.14 1.63
C LYS A 67 -1.72 13.36 1.12
N GLU A 68 -2.37 14.40 1.65
CA GLU A 68 -3.68 14.84 1.19
C GLU A 68 -3.66 15.23 -0.30
N ASN A 69 -4.74 14.91 -1.00
CA ASN A 69 -4.95 15.36 -2.37
C ASN A 69 -5.21 16.88 -2.36
N ARG A 70 -4.90 17.54 -3.47
CA ARG A 70 -5.21 18.97 -3.67
C ARG A 70 -6.03 19.14 -4.93
N TYR A 71 -7.02 20.01 -4.82
CA TYR A 71 -7.93 20.33 -5.90
C TYR A 71 -7.94 21.84 -6.10
N SER A 72 -7.95 22.29 -7.35
CA SER A 72 -8.09 23.69 -7.71
C SER A 72 -8.81 23.83 -9.05
N GLY A 73 -9.78 24.70 -9.11
CA GLY A 73 -10.57 24.99 -10.32
C GLY A 73 -10.46 26.45 -10.73
N SER A 74 -11.14 26.81 -11.80
CA SER A 74 -11.16 28.17 -12.36
C SER A 74 -12.15 29.10 -11.66
N ARG A 75 -13.11 28.55 -10.93
CA ARG A 75 -14.15 29.31 -10.24
C ARG A 75 -13.71 29.69 -8.84
N PRO A 76 -14.19 30.82 -8.26
CA PRO A 76 -13.89 31.22 -6.91
C PRO A 76 -14.70 30.38 -5.90
N LYS A 77 -14.44 29.07 -5.85
CA LYS A 77 -15.08 28.10 -4.96
C LYS A 77 -14.09 27.54 -3.96
N ASP A 78 -14.62 27.05 -2.84
CA ASP A 78 -13.84 26.27 -1.90
C ASP A 78 -13.79 24.81 -2.34
N TYR A 79 -12.62 24.32 -2.72
CA TYR A 79 -12.37 22.91 -3.09
C TYR A 79 -11.84 22.08 -1.92
N SER A 80 -11.70 22.66 -0.73
CA SER A 80 -11.09 21.99 0.43
C SER A 80 -11.81 20.71 0.81
N TYR A 81 -13.15 20.70 0.71
CA TYR A 81 -13.97 19.53 1.02
C TYR A 81 -13.64 18.28 0.15
N LEU A 82 -13.12 18.48 -1.08
CA LEU A 82 -12.68 17.39 -1.95
C LEU A 82 -11.37 16.77 -1.45
N SER A 83 -10.61 17.53 -0.70
CA SER A 83 -9.33 17.11 -0.09
C SER A 83 -9.55 16.37 1.21
N GLU A 84 -10.64 16.65 1.92
CA GLU A 84 -10.91 16.07 3.24
C GLU A 84 -10.80 14.54 3.26
N GLN A 85 -10.12 14.02 4.26
CA GLN A 85 -9.93 12.57 4.49
C GLN A 85 -9.25 11.81 3.33
N THR A 86 -8.55 12.52 2.43
CA THR A 86 -7.81 11.88 1.33
C THR A 86 -6.36 11.54 1.69
N ASP A 87 -5.87 12.06 2.83
CA ASP A 87 -4.61 11.61 3.43
C ASP A 87 -4.80 10.22 4.06
N SER A 88 -3.76 9.44 4.10
CA SER A 88 -3.79 8.13 4.75
C SER A 88 -2.42 7.75 5.30
N TYR A 89 -2.41 6.97 6.36
CA TYR A 89 -1.23 6.23 6.79
C TYR A 89 -1.60 4.83 7.24
N LEU A 90 -0.65 3.92 7.15
CA LEU A 90 -0.77 2.54 7.60
C LEU A 90 0.57 2.06 8.12
N GLU A 91 0.56 1.47 9.30
CA GLU A 91 1.68 0.78 9.92
C GLU A 91 1.35 -0.71 9.99
N THR A 92 2.25 -1.57 9.50
CA THR A 92 2.02 -3.01 9.46
C THR A 92 3.25 -3.74 9.96
N ILE A 93 3.04 -4.72 10.84
CA ILE A 93 4.05 -5.70 11.20
C ILE A 93 3.82 -6.95 10.33
N GLN A 94 4.89 -7.43 9.70
CA GLN A 94 4.90 -8.71 9.01
C GLN A 94 5.79 -9.68 9.78
N ILE A 95 5.32 -10.92 9.92
CA ILE A 95 6.11 -12.04 10.43
C ILE A 95 5.94 -13.18 9.43
N GLY A 96 7.07 -13.76 9.00
CA GLY A 96 7.08 -14.84 8.03
C GLY A 96 8.02 -15.97 8.43
N ALA A 97 7.75 -17.12 7.87
CA ALA A 97 8.63 -18.30 7.94
C ALA A 97 8.70 -18.96 6.56
N SER A 98 9.87 -19.45 6.19
CA SER A 98 10.05 -20.20 4.96
C SER A 98 10.84 -21.50 5.18
N PHE A 99 10.48 -22.50 4.38
CA PHE A 99 11.15 -23.77 4.30
C PHE A 99 11.49 -24.08 2.84
N SER A 100 12.75 -24.45 2.57
CA SER A 100 13.25 -24.77 1.23
C SER A 100 13.88 -26.13 1.18
N THR A 101 13.48 -26.96 0.22
CA THR A 101 14.12 -28.24 -0.07
C THR A 101 15.26 -28.11 -1.07
N ILE A 102 15.53 -26.93 -1.63
CA ILE A 102 16.58 -26.70 -2.63
C ILE A 102 17.95 -27.17 -2.16
N PRO A 103 18.39 -26.92 -0.90
CA PRO A 103 19.69 -27.38 -0.43
C PRO A 103 19.82 -28.92 -0.36
N ALA A 104 18.73 -29.63 -0.04
CA ALA A 104 18.68 -31.09 -0.03
C ALA A 104 18.59 -31.66 -1.46
N PHE A 105 17.83 -31.00 -2.36
CA PHE A 105 17.80 -31.37 -3.78
C PHE A 105 19.17 -31.27 -4.43
N MET A 106 19.93 -30.20 -4.16
CA MET A 106 21.31 -30.08 -4.68
C MET A 106 22.25 -31.14 -4.21
N LYS A 107 21.96 -31.87 -3.14
CA LYS A 107 22.69 -33.01 -2.62
C LYS A 107 22.12 -34.36 -3.03
N PHE A 108 21.07 -34.38 -3.85
CA PHE A 108 20.29 -35.57 -4.22
C PHE A 108 19.61 -36.28 -3.04
N GLU A 109 19.39 -35.57 -1.93
CA GLU A 109 18.72 -36.08 -0.73
C GLU A 109 17.20 -35.91 -0.79
N PHE A 110 16.69 -35.06 -1.71
CA PHE A 110 15.27 -34.79 -1.90
C PHE A 110 14.91 -34.72 -3.39
N PRO A 111 13.75 -35.29 -3.82
CA PRO A 111 13.44 -35.46 -5.25
C PRO A 111 12.96 -34.18 -5.96
N VAL A 112 12.46 -33.19 -5.23
CA VAL A 112 11.85 -32.02 -5.83
C VAL A 112 12.37 -30.73 -5.18
N PRO A 113 12.90 -29.77 -5.96
CA PRO A 113 13.26 -28.45 -5.43
C PRO A 113 11.99 -27.62 -5.23
N ALA A 114 11.69 -27.34 -3.98
CA ALA A 114 10.50 -26.59 -3.58
C ALA A 114 10.81 -25.59 -2.48
N GLU A 115 10.02 -24.55 -2.41
CA GLU A 115 10.01 -23.59 -1.30
C GLU A 115 8.57 -23.33 -0.85
N VAL A 116 8.35 -23.35 0.46
CA VAL A 116 7.08 -23.00 1.10
C VAL A 116 7.34 -21.80 1.99
N SER A 117 6.52 -20.77 1.86
CA SER A 117 6.53 -19.62 2.76
C SER A 117 5.15 -19.33 3.31
N VAL A 118 5.11 -18.87 4.55
CA VAL A 118 3.90 -18.38 5.22
C VAL A 118 4.21 -17.02 5.83
N ASN A 119 3.34 -16.04 5.56
CA ASN A 119 3.48 -14.70 6.09
C ASN A 119 2.17 -14.26 6.75
N VAL A 120 2.28 -13.55 7.86
CA VAL A 120 1.17 -12.92 8.57
C VAL A 120 1.44 -11.43 8.63
N PHE A 121 0.44 -10.64 8.24
CA PHE A 121 0.47 -9.19 8.23
C PHE A 121 -0.52 -8.67 9.26
N VAL A 122 -0.03 -7.88 10.20
CA VAL A 122 -0.83 -7.30 11.28
C VAL A 122 -0.72 -5.79 11.21
N PRO A 123 -1.75 -5.11 10.64
CA PRO A 123 -1.83 -3.66 10.72
C PRO A 123 -1.97 -3.23 12.19
N THR A 124 -1.09 -2.33 12.63
CA THR A 124 -1.05 -1.85 14.03
C THR A 124 -1.72 -0.51 14.20
N ARG A 125 -1.58 0.36 13.20
CA ARG A 125 -2.19 1.69 13.17
C ARG A 125 -2.55 2.07 11.75
N GLY A 126 -3.60 2.88 11.60
CA GLY A 126 -3.99 3.41 10.30
C GLY A 126 -4.98 4.56 10.42
N LYS A 127 -4.95 5.44 9.43
CA LYS A 127 -5.94 6.48 9.18
C LYS A 127 -6.34 6.39 7.72
N ASN A 128 -7.65 6.36 7.45
CA ASN A 128 -8.19 6.21 6.10
C ASN A 128 -7.57 5.04 5.32
N ALA A 129 -7.33 3.92 6.01
CA ALA A 129 -6.76 2.70 5.49
C ALA A 129 -7.49 1.49 6.09
N ILE A 130 -7.48 0.36 5.38
CA ILE A 130 -8.06 -0.88 5.88
C ILE A 130 -7.15 -1.47 6.94
N ILE A 131 -7.68 -1.64 8.15
CA ILE A 131 -6.98 -2.25 9.29
C ILE A 131 -7.58 -3.65 9.49
N ALA A 132 -7.10 -4.63 8.72
CA ALA A 132 -7.49 -6.03 8.87
C ALA A 132 -6.24 -6.92 8.78
N PRO A 133 -6.00 -7.80 9.76
CA PRO A 133 -4.92 -8.77 9.65
C PRO A 133 -5.22 -9.76 8.52
N TYR A 134 -4.19 -10.20 7.82
CA TYR A 134 -4.30 -11.23 6.80
C TYR A 134 -3.04 -12.09 6.77
N GLY A 135 -3.15 -13.27 6.18
CA GLY A 135 -2.02 -14.17 5.97
C GLY A 135 -1.92 -14.60 4.52
N THR A 136 -0.71 -14.93 4.10
CA THR A 136 -0.42 -15.54 2.80
C THR A 136 0.36 -16.82 2.99
N ALA A 137 0.09 -17.82 2.15
CA ALA A 137 0.91 -19.01 2.01
C ALA A 137 1.26 -19.16 0.53
N GLU A 138 2.52 -19.46 0.26
CA GLU A 138 3.04 -19.60 -1.09
C GLU A 138 3.82 -20.90 -1.19
N LEU A 139 3.65 -21.62 -2.29
CA LEU A 139 4.42 -22.79 -2.67
C LEU A 139 5.05 -22.53 -4.03
N ALA A 140 6.37 -22.52 -4.10
CA ALA A 140 7.13 -22.45 -5.33
C ALA A 140 7.75 -23.82 -5.64
N LEU A 141 7.56 -24.33 -6.86
CA LEU A 141 8.19 -25.55 -7.38
C LEU A 141 9.13 -25.15 -8.52
N PHE A 142 10.31 -25.72 -8.55
CA PHE A 142 11.33 -25.42 -9.55
C PHE A 142 11.57 -26.67 -10.41
N PHE A 143 11.45 -26.53 -11.73
CA PHE A 143 11.60 -27.61 -12.71
C PHE A 143 12.74 -27.36 -13.66
#